data_6b4f929cbec27e85771148274f137e98
#
_entry.id   6b4f929cbec27e85771148274f137e98
#
_cell.length_a   1.000
_cell.length_b   1.000
_cell.length_c   1.000
_cell.angle_alpha   90.00
_cell.angle_beta   90.00
_cell.angle_gamma   90.00
#
_symmetry.space_group_name_H-M   'P 1'
#
loop_
_entity.id
_entity.type
_entity.pdbx_description
1 polymer ?
#
loop_
_entity_poly.entity_id
_entity_poly.type
_entity_poly.pdbx_seq_one_letter_code
_entity_poly.pdbx_strand_id
1 'polypeptide(L)'
;YIKLKQEIASKTVSASNGTTERVRVGENWKVISHGTWEGSFTIEKSDDGESWKEYRKYTSKSDYNPSESGSVTEPVFLRAVCTITSGTCTVDLTAMAYNAEGVVKLTEITSDSTAKAHVEKELGSTDMTTNFLWGAWSEEFGYPQTLCFFQDRLCFGGTKKQPYMVWMSRTGDYGNFSVEKASGTVTDDSAVALA
;
A
#
# COMPACT_ATOMS: atom_id res chain seq x y z
N TYR A 1 19.33 -0.23 0.41
CA TYR A 1 17.86 -0.27 0.40
C TYR A 1 17.37 -1.58 -0.20
N ILE A 2 16.29 -2.11 0.36
CA ILE A 2 15.56 -3.26 -0.17
C ILE A 2 14.12 -2.84 -0.36
N LYS A 3 13.59 -3.03 -1.57
CA LYS A 3 12.18 -2.87 -1.89
C LYS A 3 11.51 -4.23 -1.75
N LEU A 4 10.48 -4.31 -0.94
CA LEU A 4 9.69 -5.52 -0.70
C LEU A 4 8.36 -5.37 -1.41
N LYS A 5 7.98 -6.38 -2.19
CA LYS A 5 6.67 -6.51 -2.82
C LYS A 5 5.89 -7.61 -2.10
N GLN A 6 4.68 -7.30 -1.68
CA GLN A 6 3.83 -8.20 -0.91
C GLN A 6 2.43 -8.22 -1.52
N GLU A 7 1.90 -9.41 -1.72
CA GLU A 7 0.50 -9.61 -2.07
C GLU A 7 -0.30 -9.71 -0.77
N ILE A 8 -1.16 -8.73 -0.54
CA ILE A 8 -2.04 -8.70 0.63
C ILE A 8 -3.38 -9.31 0.23
N ALA A 9 -3.72 -10.41 0.87
CA ALA A 9 -4.98 -11.09 0.62
C ALA A 9 -6.19 -10.24 1.06
N SER A 10 -7.34 -10.48 0.45
CA SER A 10 -8.58 -9.86 0.90
C SER A 10 -8.93 -10.30 2.32
N LYS A 11 -9.44 -9.38 3.13
CA LYS A 11 -9.91 -9.65 4.49
C LYS A 11 -11.31 -9.09 4.68
N THR A 12 -12.23 -9.93 5.17
CA THR A 12 -13.57 -9.52 5.58
C THR A 12 -13.66 -9.52 7.10
N VAL A 13 -14.24 -8.48 7.66
CA VAL A 13 -14.59 -8.36 9.08
C VAL A 13 -16.08 -8.08 9.20
N SER A 14 -16.73 -8.67 10.20
CA SER A 14 -18.20 -8.62 10.34
C SER A 14 -18.59 -8.20 11.75
N ALA A 15 -19.73 -7.50 11.85
CA ALA A 15 -20.40 -7.22 13.11
C ALA A 15 -21.90 -7.19 12.94
N SER A 16 -22.63 -7.65 13.95
CA SER A 16 -24.10 -7.54 14.00
C SER A 16 -24.57 -6.37 14.85
N ASN A 17 -23.78 -5.97 15.83
CA ASN A 17 -23.92 -4.76 16.63
C ASN A 17 -22.55 -4.39 17.21
N GLY A 18 -22.35 -3.11 17.57
CA GLY A 18 -21.04 -2.63 18.05
C GLY A 18 -20.07 -2.40 16.88
N THR A 19 -18.77 -2.64 17.10
CA THR A 19 -17.73 -2.27 16.16
C THR A 19 -17.03 -3.51 15.62
N THR A 20 -16.79 -3.57 14.30
CA THR A 20 -15.93 -4.61 13.71
C THR A 20 -14.48 -4.44 14.14
N GLU A 21 -13.68 -5.47 13.93
CA GLU A 21 -12.25 -5.27 13.85
C GLU A 21 -11.91 -4.25 12.75
N ARG A 22 -10.77 -3.59 12.89
CA ARG A 22 -10.24 -2.73 11.83
C ARG A 22 -9.64 -3.59 10.71
N VAL A 23 -9.79 -3.13 9.49
CA VAL A 23 -9.18 -3.75 8.31
C VAL A 23 -8.37 -2.70 7.56
N ARG A 24 -7.16 -3.08 7.11
CA ARG A 24 -6.33 -2.22 6.27
C ARG A 24 -6.75 -2.35 4.82
N VAL A 25 -7.08 -1.23 4.20
CA VAL A 25 -7.48 -1.14 2.79
C VAL A 25 -6.37 -0.43 2.03
N GLY A 26 -5.79 -1.11 1.04
CA GLY A 26 -4.74 -0.53 0.18
C GLY A 26 -5.29 0.17 -1.05
N GLU A 27 -6.38 -0.33 -1.61
CA GLU A 27 -6.99 0.20 -2.83
C GLU A 27 -8.51 0.18 -2.75
N ASN A 28 -9.12 -1.00 -2.78
CA ASN A 28 -10.55 -1.18 -2.91
C ASN A 28 -11.16 -1.84 -1.67
N TRP A 29 -12.38 -1.46 -1.36
CA TRP A 29 -13.17 -2.03 -0.30
C TRP A 29 -14.61 -2.25 -0.74
N LYS A 30 -15.33 -3.10 0.00
CA LYS A 30 -16.73 -3.36 -0.19
C LYS A 30 -17.41 -3.48 1.16
N VAL A 31 -18.62 -2.94 1.28
CA VAL A 31 -19.51 -3.17 2.41
C VAL A 31 -20.81 -3.79 1.94
N ILE A 32 -21.28 -4.79 2.67
CA ILE A 32 -22.60 -5.39 2.49
C ILE A 32 -23.25 -5.45 3.85
N SER A 33 -24.52 -5.10 3.93
CA SER A 33 -25.32 -5.45 5.10
C SER A 33 -26.49 -6.31 4.71
N HIS A 34 -26.92 -7.15 5.63
CA HIS A 34 -28.08 -8.02 5.46
C HIS A 34 -28.78 -8.29 6.79
N GLY A 35 -30.03 -8.70 6.68
CA GLY A 35 -30.93 -8.93 7.82
C GLY A 35 -32.15 -8.02 7.81
N THR A 36 -32.91 -8.07 8.89
CA THR A 36 -34.08 -7.20 9.12
C THR A 36 -33.77 -6.35 10.35
N TRP A 37 -33.54 -5.07 10.14
CA TRP A 37 -33.01 -4.21 11.18
C TRP A 37 -33.54 -2.78 11.11
N GLU A 38 -33.49 -2.11 12.25
CA GLU A 38 -33.63 -0.65 12.36
C GLU A 38 -32.43 -0.08 13.06
N GLY A 39 -32.03 1.14 12.67
CA GLY A 39 -30.88 1.83 13.21
C GLY A 39 -29.97 2.39 12.14
N SER A 40 -28.67 2.40 12.43
CA SER A 40 -27.64 2.87 11.49
C SER A 40 -26.34 2.09 11.68
N PHE A 41 -25.53 2.07 10.64
CA PHE A 41 -24.11 1.77 10.77
C PHE A 41 -23.28 2.79 10.01
N THR A 42 -22.05 2.97 10.46
CA THR A 42 -21.12 3.94 9.92
C THR A 42 -19.81 3.24 9.58
N ILE A 43 -19.30 3.47 8.38
CA ILE A 43 -17.92 3.14 8.06
C ILE A 43 -17.07 4.31 8.52
N GLU A 44 -16.13 4.03 9.41
CA GLU A 44 -15.16 4.98 9.88
C GLU A 44 -13.81 4.71 9.23
N LYS A 45 -13.08 5.79 8.95
CA LYS A 45 -11.76 5.80 8.34
C LYS A 45 -10.72 6.35 9.31
N SER A 46 -9.53 5.76 9.29
CA SER A 46 -8.38 6.22 10.05
C SER A 46 -7.10 6.04 9.24
N ASP A 47 -6.18 6.99 9.34
CA ASP A 47 -4.87 6.92 8.71
C ASP A 47 -3.86 6.19 9.62
N ASP A 48 -4.02 6.28 10.95
CA ASP A 48 -3.14 5.72 11.99
C ASP A 48 -3.70 4.46 12.69
N GLY A 49 -4.99 4.14 12.44
CA GLY A 49 -5.70 3.06 13.10
C GLY A 49 -6.15 3.37 14.53
N GLU A 50 -5.97 4.59 15.01
CA GLU A 50 -6.32 5.07 16.35
C GLU A 50 -7.33 6.22 16.29
N SER A 51 -7.11 7.21 15.43
CA SER A 51 -7.96 8.38 15.25
C SER A 51 -8.99 8.14 14.15
N TRP A 52 -10.27 8.07 14.52
CA TRP A 52 -11.35 7.65 13.61
C TRP A 52 -12.24 8.84 13.21
N LYS A 53 -12.61 8.87 11.92
CA LYS A 53 -13.54 9.86 11.36
C LYS A 53 -14.64 9.14 10.59
N GLU A 54 -15.86 9.67 10.67
CA GLU A 54 -16.97 9.20 9.84
C GLU A 54 -16.59 9.33 8.36
N TYR A 55 -16.71 8.23 7.62
CA TYR A 55 -16.43 8.18 6.19
C TYR A 55 -17.72 7.98 5.38
N ARG A 56 -18.57 7.05 5.79
CA ARG A 56 -19.88 6.81 5.19
C ARG A 56 -20.87 6.35 6.26
N LYS A 57 -22.11 6.83 6.17
CA LYS A 57 -23.17 6.45 7.10
C LYS A 57 -24.36 5.91 6.36
N TYR A 58 -24.92 4.82 6.87
CA TYR A 58 -26.09 4.12 6.34
C TYR A 58 -27.17 4.03 7.40
N THR A 59 -28.43 4.20 6.99
CA THR A 59 -29.58 4.11 7.88
C THR A 59 -30.60 3.15 7.31
N SER A 60 -31.33 2.45 8.16
CA SER A 60 -32.40 1.52 7.73
C SER A 60 -33.53 2.18 6.93
N LYS A 61 -33.65 3.52 7.01
CA LYS A 61 -34.69 4.28 6.31
C LYS A 61 -34.31 4.63 4.86
N SER A 62 -33.04 4.91 4.61
CA SER A 62 -32.56 5.37 3.28
C SER A 62 -31.75 4.31 2.55
N ASP A 63 -31.02 3.47 3.28
CA ASP A 63 -30.00 2.58 2.72
C ASP A 63 -30.15 1.16 3.27
N TYR A 64 -31.36 0.61 3.21
CA TYR A 64 -31.64 -0.70 3.75
C TYR A 64 -30.88 -1.81 3.00
N ASN A 65 -30.04 -2.56 3.72
CA ASN A 65 -29.19 -3.61 3.18
C ASN A 65 -28.34 -3.15 1.98
N PRO A 66 -27.51 -2.09 2.13
CA PRO A 66 -26.65 -1.63 1.05
C PRO A 66 -25.61 -2.69 0.66
N SER A 67 -25.24 -2.67 -0.62
CA SER A 67 -24.08 -3.36 -1.16
C SER A 67 -23.27 -2.33 -1.95
N GLU A 68 -22.24 -1.78 -1.33
CA GLU A 68 -21.48 -0.68 -1.89
C GLU A 68 -19.98 -1.00 -1.92
N SER A 69 -19.31 -0.46 -2.93
CA SER A 69 -17.86 -0.55 -3.09
C SER A 69 -17.26 0.85 -3.16
N GLY A 70 -16.02 0.98 -2.75
CA GLY A 70 -15.27 2.21 -2.86
C GLY A 70 -13.78 1.94 -3.03
N SER A 71 -13.04 3.01 -3.30
CA SER A 71 -11.59 2.98 -3.42
C SER A 71 -10.95 4.05 -2.55
N VAL A 72 -9.69 3.84 -2.22
CA VAL A 72 -8.83 4.78 -1.51
C VAL A 72 -7.58 5.02 -2.35
N THR A 73 -7.01 6.21 -2.27
CA THR A 73 -5.78 6.58 -2.99
C THR A 73 -4.52 6.23 -2.22
N GLU A 74 -4.63 6.21 -0.89
CA GLU A 74 -3.55 5.85 0.03
C GLU A 74 -4.07 4.77 0.99
N PRO A 75 -3.19 3.87 1.46
CA PRO A 75 -3.59 2.85 2.42
C PRO A 75 -4.14 3.45 3.72
N VAL A 76 -5.33 2.97 4.13
CA VAL A 76 -6.02 3.45 5.32
C VAL A 76 -6.61 2.28 6.10
N PHE A 77 -7.03 2.55 7.34
CA PHE A 77 -7.82 1.62 8.12
C PHE A 77 -9.30 1.97 8.02
N LEU A 78 -10.13 0.94 7.82
CA LEU A 78 -11.58 1.06 7.90
C LEU A 78 -12.12 0.13 9.01
N ARG A 79 -13.23 0.54 9.61
CA ARG A 79 -14.06 -0.29 10.48
C ARG A 79 -15.54 0.09 10.33
N ALA A 80 -16.43 -0.82 10.64
CA ALA A 80 -17.85 -0.52 10.72
C ALA A 80 -18.28 -0.40 12.17
N VAL A 81 -19.07 0.63 12.49
CA VAL A 81 -19.69 0.85 13.79
C VAL A 81 -21.18 0.74 13.62
N CYS A 82 -21.78 -0.30 14.21
CA CYS A 82 -23.18 -0.63 14.08
C CYS A 82 -23.95 -0.22 15.34
N THR A 83 -25.00 0.58 15.17
CA THR A 83 -25.94 0.98 16.22
C THR A 83 -27.33 0.51 15.80
N ILE A 84 -27.65 -0.73 16.12
CA ILE A 84 -28.90 -1.38 15.75
C ILE A 84 -29.87 -1.24 16.93
N THR A 85 -31.01 -0.64 16.65
CA THR A 85 -32.05 -0.38 17.65
C THR A 85 -33.14 -1.46 17.71
N SER A 86 -33.36 -2.16 16.60
CA SER A 86 -34.32 -3.26 16.51
C SER A 86 -33.93 -4.25 15.41
N GLY A 87 -34.24 -5.51 15.57
CA GLY A 87 -33.96 -6.57 14.61
C GLY A 87 -32.51 -7.07 14.67
N THR A 88 -32.07 -7.66 13.56
CA THR A 88 -30.71 -8.20 13.41
C THR A 88 -30.10 -7.70 12.10
N CYS A 89 -28.95 -7.07 12.17
CA CYS A 89 -28.15 -6.65 11.04
C CYS A 89 -26.80 -7.36 11.08
N THR A 90 -26.33 -7.88 9.98
CA THR A 90 -24.93 -8.25 9.82
C THR A 90 -24.31 -7.33 8.79
N VAL A 91 -23.24 -6.66 9.18
CA VAL A 91 -22.46 -5.79 8.30
C VAL A 91 -21.12 -6.45 8.04
N ASP A 92 -20.86 -6.75 6.78
CA ASP A 92 -19.59 -7.31 6.28
C ASP A 92 -18.78 -6.21 5.59
N LEU A 93 -17.62 -5.89 6.12
CA LEU A 93 -16.68 -4.96 5.55
C LEU A 93 -15.46 -5.73 5.02
N THR A 94 -15.25 -5.66 3.71
CA THR A 94 -14.18 -6.38 3.01
C THR A 94 -13.15 -5.38 2.47
N ALA A 95 -11.88 -5.52 2.89
CA ALA A 95 -10.75 -4.99 2.16
C ALA A 95 -10.40 -5.96 1.03
N MET A 96 -10.35 -5.47 -0.21
CA MET A 96 -9.97 -6.30 -1.35
C MET A 96 -8.46 -6.58 -1.35
N ALA A 97 -8.05 -7.66 -2.01
CA ALA A 97 -6.64 -7.95 -2.20
C ALA A 97 -5.93 -6.83 -2.97
N TYR A 98 -4.70 -6.53 -2.60
CA TYR A 98 -3.88 -5.52 -3.26
C TYR A 98 -2.38 -5.84 -3.16
N ASN A 99 -1.59 -5.21 -4.02
CA ASN A 99 -0.13 -5.32 -3.98
C ASN A 99 0.46 -4.15 -3.19
N ALA A 100 1.17 -4.46 -2.12
CA ALA A 100 1.87 -3.49 -1.30
C ALA A 100 3.36 -3.45 -1.65
N GLU A 101 3.93 -2.26 -1.67
CA GLU A 101 5.36 -2.04 -1.82
C GLU A 101 5.90 -1.28 -0.61
N GLY A 102 6.79 -1.92 0.13
CA GLY A 102 7.53 -1.30 1.21
C GLY A 102 9.01 -1.13 0.87
N VAL A 103 9.69 -0.22 1.55
CA VAL A 103 11.12 0.02 1.39
C VAL A 103 11.77 0.03 2.77
N VAL A 104 12.83 -0.76 2.91
CA VAL A 104 13.66 -0.78 4.11
C VAL A 104 15.10 -0.44 3.77
N LYS A 105 15.76 0.26 4.67
CA LYS A 105 17.21 0.52 4.64
C LYS A 105 17.86 -0.36 5.69
N LEU A 106 18.70 -1.29 5.27
CA LEU A 106 19.53 -2.05 6.22
C LEU A 106 20.48 -1.11 6.94
N THR A 107 20.54 -1.19 8.25
CA THR A 107 21.40 -0.38 9.11
C THR A 107 22.52 -1.19 9.74
N GLU A 108 22.30 -2.48 9.98
CA GLU A 108 23.28 -3.39 10.59
C GLU A 108 22.96 -4.84 10.21
N ILE A 109 23.96 -5.61 9.82
CA ILE A 109 23.86 -7.05 9.64
C ILE A 109 24.37 -7.71 10.93
N THR A 110 23.48 -8.36 11.67
CA THR A 110 23.81 -8.95 12.97
C THR A 110 24.22 -10.42 12.89
N SER A 111 23.79 -11.11 11.83
CA SER A 111 24.21 -12.50 11.51
C SER A 111 23.91 -12.81 10.05
N ASP A 112 24.26 -14.02 9.58
CA ASP A 112 23.95 -14.50 8.22
C ASP A 112 22.45 -14.55 7.89
N SER A 113 21.59 -14.47 8.90
CA SER A 113 20.13 -14.58 8.76
C SER A 113 19.35 -13.42 9.38
N THR A 114 20.04 -12.45 9.99
CA THR A 114 19.38 -11.39 10.77
C THR A 114 20.03 -10.03 10.53
N ALA A 115 19.23 -9.05 10.25
CA ALA A 115 19.66 -7.67 10.08
C ALA A 115 18.69 -6.69 10.76
N LYS A 116 19.20 -5.54 11.18
CA LYS A 116 18.39 -4.38 11.57
C LYS A 116 18.13 -3.53 10.36
N ALA A 117 16.93 -3.00 10.27
CA ALA A 117 16.54 -2.12 9.18
C ALA A 117 15.70 -0.95 9.68
N HIS A 118 15.82 0.18 9.00
CA HIS A 118 14.91 1.31 9.13
C HIS A 118 13.85 1.22 8.04
N VAL A 119 12.58 1.42 8.39
CA VAL A 119 11.47 1.41 7.42
C VAL A 119 11.37 2.81 6.83
N GLU A 120 11.69 2.93 5.54
CA GLU A 120 11.60 4.18 4.77
C GLU A 120 10.21 4.36 4.14
N LYS A 121 9.61 3.26 3.70
CA LYS A 121 8.23 3.19 3.24
C LYS A 121 7.56 2.00 3.91
N GLU A 122 6.39 2.23 4.49
CA GLU A 122 5.65 1.24 5.26
C GLU A 122 5.44 -0.07 4.49
N LEU A 123 5.62 -1.18 5.19
CA LEU A 123 5.38 -2.52 4.67
C LEU A 123 3.87 -2.81 4.66
N GLY A 124 3.41 -3.57 3.69
CA GLY A 124 2.02 -4.01 3.62
C GLY A 124 1.64 -4.99 4.73
N SER A 125 2.58 -5.85 5.11
CA SER A 125 2.45 -6.89 6.13
C SER A 125 3.80 -7.18 6.77
N THR A 126 3.78 -7.81 7.94
CA THR A 126 4.97 -8.40 8.58
C THR A 126 5.25 -9.82 8.11
N ASP A 127 4.42 -10.37 7.22
CA ASP A 127 4.60 -11.71 6.69
C ASP A 127 5.83 -11.81 5.79
N MET A 128 6.41 -13.00 5.75
CA MET A 128 7.55 -13.25 4.87
C MET A 128 7.18 -13.05 3.40
N THR A 129 8.09 -12.43 2.67
CA THR A 129 8.04 -12.36 1.20
C THR A 129 9.38 -12.74 0.60
N THR A 130 9.34 -13.49 -0.49
CA THR A 130 10.51 -13.78 -1.31
C THR A 130 10.64 -12.80 -2.48
N ASN A 131 9.64 -11.92 -2.66
CA ASN A 131 9.62 -10.94 -3.73
C ASN A 131 10.24 -9.62 -3.24
N PHE A 132 11.54 -9.48 -3.47
CA PHE A 132 12.28 -8.29 -3.09
C PHE A 132 13.28 -7.87 -4.17
N LEU A 133 13.59 -6.60 -4.19
CA LEU A 133 14.56 -5.98 -5.08
C LEU A 133 15.62 -5.26 -4.25
N TRP A 134 16.86 -5.50 -4.54
CA TRP A 134 17.98 -4.74 -4.00
C TRP A 134 18.08 -3.38 -4.68
N GLY A 135 18.48 -2.36 -3.92
CA GLY A 135 18.88 -1.09 -4.53
C GLY A 135 20.06 -1.30 -5.48
N ALA A 136 20.00 -0.65 -6.64
CA ALA A 136 21.02 -0.78 -7.67
C ALA A 136 22.41 -0.26 -7.21
N TRP A 137 22.43 0.60 -6.21
CA TRP A 137 23.63 1.27 -5.71
C TRP A 137 23.85 0.96 -4.24
N SER A 138 25.02 0.44 -3.92
CA SER A 138 25.44 0.08 -2.56
C SER A 138 26.96 -0.13 -2.53
N GLU A 139 27.53 -0.35 -1.35
CA GLU A 139 28.93 -0.77 -1.23
C GLU A 139 29.22 -2.06 -2.00
N GLU A 140 28.26 -2.99 -2.03
CA GLU A 140 28.36 -4.26 -2.75
C GLU A 140 28.33 -4.08 -4.27
N PHE A 141 27.41 -3.27 -4.81
CA PHE A 141 27.22 -3.09 -6.26
C PHE A 141 28.01 -1.89 -6.83
N GLY A 142 28.55 -1.06 -5.97
CA GLY A 142 29.20 0.20 -6.30
C GLY A 142 28.18 1.34 -6.47
N TYR A 143 28.70 2.53 -6.66
CA TYR A 143 27.93 3.74 -6.89
C TYR A 143 28.18 4.25 -8.31
N PRO A 144 27.24 5.01 -8.91
CA PRO A 144 27.43 5.60 -10.23
C PRO A 144 28.69 6.43 -10.31
N GLN A 145 29.42 6.33 -11.44
CA GLN A 145 30.68 7.03 -11.68
C GLN A 145 30.50 8.33 -12.46
N THR A 146 29.37 8.46 -13.18
CA THR A 146 29.06 9.64 -13.99
C THR A 146 27.62 10.05 -13.79
N LEU A 147 27.34 11.33 -14.03
CA LEU A 147 25.98 11.88 -14.04
C LEU A 147 25.84 12.95 -15.12
N CYS A 148 24.64 13.07 -15.67
CA CYS A 148 24.26 14.16 -16.55
C CYS A 148 22.74 14.40 -16.50
N PHE A 149 22.29 15.52 -17.05
CA PHE A 149 20.86 15.74 -17.32
C PHE A 149 20.61 15.53 -18.82
N PHE A 150 19.55 14.82 -19.14
CA PHE A 150 19.14 14.56 -20.50
C PHE A 150 17.60 14.44 -20.58
N GLN A 151 16.96 15.20 -21.46
CA GLN A 151 15.50 15.20 -21.67
C GLN A 151 14.70 15.30 -20.34
N ASP A 152 15.04 16.30 -19.54
CA ASP A 152 14.41 16.56 -18.23
C ASP A 152 14.47 15.37 -17.27
N ARG A 153 15.56 14.59 -17.33
CA ARG A 153 15.86 13.45 -16.48
C ARG A 153 17.24 13.57 -15.90
N LEU A 154 17.40 13.14 -14.65
CA LEU A 154 18.73 12.90 -14.07
C LEU A 154 19.20 11.51 -14.50
N CYS A 155 20.37 11.46 -15.14
CA CYS A 155 20.95 10.23 -15.65
C CYS A 155 22.22 9.90 -14.86
N PHE A 156 22.35 8.65 -14.46
CA PHE A 156 23.56 8.10 -13.86
C PHE A 156 24.13 7.01 -14.74
N GLY A 157 25.45 6.94 -14.84
CA GLY A 157 26.14 5.95 -15.66
C GLY A 157 27.18 5.15 -14.89
N GLY A 158 27.18 3.85 -15.13
CA GLY A 158 28.15 2.86 -14.69
C GLY A 158 28.36 2.77 -13.18
N THR A 159 28.36 1.56 -12.66
CA THR A 159 28.91 1.25 -11.35
C THR A 159 30.08 0.28 -11.49
N LYS A 160 30.82 0.04 -10.41
CA LYS A 160 31.95 -0.92 -10.42
C LYS A 160 31.53 -2.31 -10.92
N LYS A 161 30.34 -2.81 -10.55
CA LYS A 161 29.83 -4.12 -10.98
C LYS A 161 28.96 -4.08 -12.24
N GLN A 162 28.44 -2.90 -12.60
CA GLN A 162 27.59 -2.70 -13.77
C GLN A 162 28.10 -1.51 -14.61
N PRO A 163 29.27 -1.63 -15.27
CA PRO A 163 29.94 -0.50 -15.91
C PRO A 163 29.21 0.06 -17.14
N TYR A 164 28.34 -0.72 -17.76
CA TYR A 164 27.59 -0.31 -18.97
C TYR A 164 26.15 0.14 -18.68
N MET A 165 25.70 0.04 -17.43
CA MET A 165 24.34 0.45 -17.06
C MET A 165 24.19 1.97 -17.06
N VAL A 166 23.06 2.41 -17.57
CA VAL A 166 22.57 3.79 -17.47
C VAL A 166 21.20 3.77 -16.77
N TRP A 167 21.07 4.59 -15.74
CA TRP A 167 19.81 4.79 -15.02
C TRP A 167 19.34 6.22 -15.28
N MET A 168 18.08 6.37 -15.68
CA MET A 168 17.44 7.67 -15.88
C MET A 168 16.26 7.81 -14.94
N SER A 169 16.15 8.95 -14.28
CA SER A 169 14.98 9.28 -13.47
C SER A 169 13.70 9.39 -14.30
N ARG A 170 12.58 9.51 -13.65
CA ARG A 170 11.35 9.98 -14.31
C ARG A 170 11.55 11.39 -14.83
N THR A 171 10.81 11.73 -15.89
CA THR A 171 10.80 13.09 -16.46
C THR A 171 10.30 14.07 -15.42
N GLY A 172 11.07 15.12 -15.13
CA GLY A 172 10.75 16.15 -14.15
C GLY A 172 10.80 15.72 -12.67
N ASP A 173 11.07 14.43 -12.37
CA ASP A 173 11.20 13.91 -11.01
C ASP A 173 12.57 13.21 -10.82
N TYR A 174 13.57 14.01 -10.55
CA TYR A 174 14.99 13.61 -10.52
C TYR A 174 15.36 12.66 -9.36
N GLY A 175 14.51 12.53 -8.36
CA GLY A 175 14.70 11.59 -7.25
C GLY A 175 14.08 10.21 -7.50
N ASN A 176 13.28 10.05 -8.55
CA ASN A 176 12.47 8.86 -8.78
C ASN A 176 13.01 8.01 -9.93
N PHE A 177 13.62 6.88 -9.59
CA PHE A 177 14.15 5.88 -10.52
C PHE A 177 13.27 4.64 -10.63
N SER A 178 11.99 4.71 -10.23
CA SER A 178 11.04 3.61 -10.39
C SER A 178 10.58 3.49 -11.83
N VAL A 179 10.88 2.37 -12.48
CA VAL A 179 10.49 2.08 -13.86
C VAL A 179 8.97 1.94 -13.98
N GLU A 180 8.32 1.32 -13.00
CA GLU A 180 6.88 1.10 -12.98
C GLU A 180 6.17 2.14 -12.09
N LYS A 181 4.96 2.54 -12.45
CA LYS A 181 4.03 3.24 -11.54
C LYS A 181 3.54 2.25 -10.48
N ALA A 182 2.94 2.74 -9.41
CA ALA A 182 2.31 1.89 -8.38
C ALA A 182 1.25 0.94 -8.98
N SER A 183 0.64 1.31 -10.10
CA SER A 183 -0.28 0.48 -10.89
C SER A 183 0.38 -0.61 -11.74
N GLY A 184 1.72 -0.73 -11.73
CA GLY A 184 2.46 -1.63 -12.62
C GLY A 184 2.58 -1.15 -14.09
N THR A 185 2.08 0.05 -14.40
CA THR A 185 2.10 0.59 -15.77
C THR A 185 3.40 1.33 -16.04
N VAL A 186 4.03 1.05 -17.17
CA VAL A 186 5.18 1.80 -17.72
C VAL A 186 4.65 2.80 -18.74
N THR A 187 5.08 4.04 -18.63
CA THR A 187 4.70 5.15 -19.52
C THR A 187 5.95 5.89 -19.98
N ASP A 188 5.85 6.76 -20.99
CA ASP A 188 6.99 7.48 -21.58
C ASP A 188 7.73 8.37 -20.54
N ASP A 189 7.05 8.79 -19.48
CA ASP A 189 7.63 9.52 -18.36
C ASP A 189 8.28 8.63 -17.29
N SER A 190 8.15 7.30 -17.39
CA SER A 190 8.74 6.35 -16.44
C SER A 190 10.27 6.40 -16.45
N ALA A 191 10.89 6.06 -15.32
CA ALA A 191 12.33 5.89 -15.24
C ALA A 191 12.80 4.74 -16.15
N VAL A 192 14.06 4.79 -16.55
CA VAL A 192 14.66 3.83 -17.49
C VAL A 192 15.95 3.29 -16.89
N ALA A 193 16.18 1.99 -17.03
CA ALA A 193 17.47 1.35 -16.79
C ALA A 193 17.86 0.55 -18.04
N LEU A 194 19.01 0.88 -18.60
CA LEU A 194 19.53 0.30 -19.85
C LEU A 194 20.91 -0.30 -19.57
N ALA A 195 21.18 -1.48 -20.17
CA ALA A 195 22.49 -2.13 -20.17
C ALA A 195 23.04 -2.21 -21.59
#